data_97d52cc887f7db2ae333fc616986cb89
#
_entry.id   97d52cc887f7db2ae333fc616986cb89
#
_cell.length_a   1.000
_cell.length_b   1.000
_cell.length_c   1.000
_cell.angle_alpha   90.00
_cell.angle_beta   90.00
_cell.angle_gamma   90.00
#
_symmetry.space_group_name_H-M   'P 1'
#
loop_
_entity.id
_entity.type
_entity.pdbx_description
1 polymer ?
#
loop_
_entity_poly.entity_id
_entity_poly.type
_entity_poly.pdbx_seq_one_letter_code
_entity_poly.pdbx_strand_id
1 'polypeptide(L)'
;VHWWWGTVDRLDSATVVSAVAAEVSHDTHRRGEIPRDRILRAVRDEVVSEVCGPDPVLGWRLARRWDGSQGTLEDSLRACLDGVRAVPPEEPLTVPSGVGSGHRPATGLRPAWARGLLQAWDGRSRVHPVVWCGDRSRSDHLKILVSQAQARVLLPWIEEARQRMALRALSAATRPVTELIDLYVERPPAGYRTRAQEVFRTIEVGPLLRACRQGHLNLPVEDRRLLEQLVQARNVLSHRGVLYDRTLHILCDELAQADQRWTGDM
;
A
#
# COMPACT_ATOMS: atom_id res chain seq x y z
N VAL A 1 -11.13 34.25 -13.26
CA VAL A 1 -11.17 33.32 -12.12
C VAL A 1 -10.26 32.16 -12.43
N HIS A 2 -9.23 31.91 -11.59
CA HIS A 2 -8.35 30.77 -11.71
C HIS A 2 -8.91 29.60 -10.88
N TRP A 3 -8.94 28.41 -11.48
CA TRP A 3 -9.43 27.20 -10.85
C TRP A 3 -8.24 26.26 -10.55
N TRP A 4 -7.99 25.99 -9.28
CA TRP A 4 -6.93 25.11 -8.82
C TRP A 4 -7.41 23.67 -8.59
N TRP A 5 -8.46 23.27 -9.31
CA TRP A 5 -9.05 21.94 -9.22
C TRP A 5 -8.16 20.88 -9.87
N GLY A 6 -7.71 19.91 -9.07
CA GLY A 6 -6.87 18.82 -9.56
C GLY A 6 -5.47 19.21 -10.03
N THR A 7 -4.94 20.33 -9.51
CA THR A 7 -3.58 20.82 -9.87
C THR A 7 -2.49 20.16 -9.05
N VAL A 8 -2.83 19.56 -7.91
CA VAL A 8 -1.93 18.75 -7.08
C VAL A 8 -2.27 17.29 -7.32
N ASP A 9 -1.29 16.50 -7.68
CA ASP A 9 -1.43 15.06 -7.88
C ASP A 9 -0.71 14.25 -6.79
N ARG A 10 -0.67 12.93 -6.96
CA ARG A 10 -0.03 12.02 -6.02
C ARG A 10 1.49 12.23 -5.95
N LEU A 11 2.12 12.52 -7.08
CA LEU A 11 3.56 12.73 -7.14
C LEU A 11 3.98 13.97 -6.36
N ASP A 12 3.18 15.06 -6.47
CA ASP A 12 3.40 16.28 -5.69
C ASP A 12 3.31 16.00 -4.19
N SER A 13 2.24 15.29 -3.77
CA SER A 13 2.04 14.92 -2.36
C SER A 13 3.19 14.04 -1.84
N ALA A 14 3.59 13.02 -2.60
CA ALA A 14 4.70 12.14 -2.27
C ALA A 14 6.04 12.89 -2.18
N THR A 15 6.25 13.87 -3.06
CA THR A 15 7.47 14.70 -3.05
C THR A 15 7.58 15.51 -1.76
N VAL A 16 6.48 16.15 -1.34
CA VAL A 16 6.44 16.90 -0.06
C VAL A 16 6.72 15.99 1.12
N VAL A 17 6.08 14.83 1.19
CA VAL A 17 6.25 13.88 2.30
C VAL A 17 7.68 13.34 2.34
N SER A 18 8.25 12.97 1.19
CA SER A 18 9.63 12.47 1.09
C SER A 18 10.67 13.52 1.46
N ALA A 19 10.42 14.80 1.16
CA ALA A 19 11.32 15.90 1.55
C ALA A 19 11.39 16.02 3.08
N VAL A 20 10.25 15.88 3.78
CA VAL A 20 10.22 15.85 5.26
C VAL A 20 11.03 14.69 5.82
N ALA A 21 10.87 13.50 5.23
CA ALA A 21 11.64 12.33 5.66
C ALA A 21 13.15 12.55 5.48
N ALA A 22 13.56 13.27 4.45
CA ALA A 22 14.96 13.64 4.22
C ALA A 22 15.48 14.65 5.26
N GLU A 23 14.68 15.65 5.62
CA GLU A 23 15.04 16.64 6.67
C GLU A 23 15.24 15.98 8.03
N VAL A 24 14.33 15.08 8.42
CA VAL A 24 14.39 14.37 9.71
C VAL A 24 15.54 13.36 9.73
N SER A 25 15.93 12.81 8.57
CA SER A 25 16.99 11.80 8.45
C SER A 25 18.39 12.37 8.22
N HIS A 26 18.57 13.69 8.21
CA HIS A 26 19.92 14.29 8.06
C HIS A 26 20.93 13.83 9.12
N ASP A 27 20.47 13.25 10.20
CA ASP A 27 21.32 12.77 11.30
C ASP A 27 21.70 11.28 11.21
N THR A 28 21.13 10.52 10.27
CA THR A 28 21.50 9.11 10.10
C THR A 28 21.80 8.82 8.62
N HIS A 29 23.07 8.59 8.34
CA HIS A 29 23.61 8.24 7.04
C HIS A 29 22.72 7.22 6.29
N ARG A 30 22.19 7.58 5.11
CA ARG A 30 21.52 6.69 4.15
C ARG A 30 22.37 5.48 3.69
N ARG A 31 23.63 5.41 4.11
CA ARG A 31 24.52 4.26 3.88
C ARG A 31 24.28 3.21 4.95
N GLY A 32 23.34 2.29 4.68
CA GLY A 32 23.08 1.12 5.53
C GLY A 32 21.66 1.00 6.05
N GLU A 33 20.70 1.68 5.41
CA GLU A 33 19.30 1.48 5.77
C GLU A 33 18.91 0.01 5.53
N ILE A 34 18.43 -0.63 6.60
CA ILE A 34 17.95 -2.00 6.54
C ILE A 34 16.75 -2.06 5.58
N PRO A 35 16.65 -3.04 4.66
CA PRO A 35 15.55 -3.16 3.70
C PRO A 35 14.15 -3.07 4.35
N ARG A 36 14.01 -3.60 5.57
CA ARG A 36 12.81 -3.48 6.40
C ARG A 36 12.38 -2.03 6.60
N ASP A 37 13.29 -1.17 7.05
CA ASP A 37 12.97 0.22 7.39
C ASP A 37 12.61 1.03 6.14
N ARG A 38 13.19 0.67 4.99
CA ARG A 38 12.82 1.23 3.69
C ARG A 38 11.37 0.91 3.34
N ILE A 39 10.91 -0.34 3.53
CA ILE A 39 9.53 -0.74 3.25
C ILE A 39 8.57 -0.03 4.21
N LEU A 40 8.87 -0.03 5.51
CA LEU A 40 8.05 0.63 6.53
C LEU A 40 7.93 2.14 6.28
N ARG A 41 9.02 2.79 5.89
CA ARG A 41 9.02 4.21 5.51
C ARG A 41 8.15 4.44 4.28
N ALA A 42 8.29 3.63 3.22
CA ALA A 42 7.47 3.75 2.03
C ALA A 42 5.97 3.60 2.34
N VAL A 43 5.59 2.66 3.22
CA VAL A 43 4.21 2.51 3.69
C VAL A 43 3.75 3.74 4.44
N ARG A 44 4.56 4.25 5.38
CA ARG A 44 4.26 5.46 6.16
C ARG A 44 4.04 6.66 5.25
N ASP A 45 4.96 6.91 4.33
CA ASP A 45 4.91 8.07 3.44
C ASP A 45 3.71 8.00 2.49
N GLU A 46 3.37 6.80 2.00
CA GLU A 46 2.17 6.59 1.18
C GLU A 46 0.88 6.77 1.99
N VAL A 47 0.84 6.33 3.27
CA VAL A 47 -0.30 6.58 4.16
C VAL A 47 -0.51 8.07 4.37
N VAL A 48 0.55 8.83 4.63
CA VAL A 48 0.46 10.29 4.77
C VAL A 48 -0.07 10.93 3.49
N SER A 49 0.48 10.55 2.34
CA SER A 49 0.04 11.06 1.03
C SER A 49 -1.42 10.72 0.76
N GLU A 50 -1.84 9.46 1.03
CA GLU A 50 -3.21 9.01 0.80
C GLU A 50 -4.20 9.68 1.76
N VAL A 51 -3.84 9.88 3.02
CA VAL A 51 -4.72 10.54 4.02
C VAL A 51 -4.87 12.02 3.74
N CYS A 52 -3.78 12.73 3.45
CA CYS A 52 -3.79 14.18 3.25
C CYS A 52 -4.26 14.59 1.84
N GLY A 53 -4.08 13.72 0.85
CA GLY A 53 -4.47 13.97 -0.54
C GLY A 53 -3.78 15.23 -1.10
N PRO A 54 -4.55 16.18 -1.67
CA PRO A 54 -4.01 17.37 -2.32
C PRO A 54 -3.61 18.50 -1.37
N ASP A 55 -3.62 18.29 -0.05
CA ASP A 55 -3.18 19.30 0.92
C ASP A 55 -1.70 19.07 1.32
N PRO A 56 -0.74 19.77 0.67
CA PRO A 56 0.69 19.58 0.96
C PRO A 56 1.07 20.09 2.35
N VAL A 57 0.35 21.08 2.89
CA VAL A 57 0.62 21.62 4.23
C VAL A 57 0.24 20.61 5.31
N LEU A 58 -0.94 19.98 5.17
CA LEU A 58 -1.36 18.91 6.05
C LEU A 58 -0.42 17.70 5.93
N GLY A 59 -0.03 17.34 4.71
CA GLY A 59 0.92 16.28 4.43
C GLY A 59 2.27 16.52 5.14
N TRP A 60 2.82 17.71 5.02
CA TRP A 60 4.05 18.11 5.71
C TRP A 60 3.92 18.03 7.24
N ARG A 61 2.82 18.54 7.81
CA ARG A 61 2.56 18.50 9.27
C ARG A 61 2.44 17.06 9.76
N LEU A 62 1.65 16.22 9.08
CA LEU A 62 1.44 14.83 9.48
C LEU A 62 2.73 14.01 9.34
N ALA A 63 3.49 14.20 8.27
CA ALA A 63 4.78 13.55 8.07
C ALA A 63 5.80 13.87 9.17
N ARG A 64 5.76 15.05 9.76
CA ARG A 64 6.64 15.41 10.89
C ARG A 64 6.17 14.88 12.24
N ARG A 65 4.86 14.74 12.41
CA ARG A 65 4.25 14.41 13.70
C ARG A 65 4.02 12.91 13.90
N TRP A 66 3.58 12.22 12.86
CA TRP A 66 3.17 10.83 12.97
C TRP A 66 4.38 9.89 12.90
N ASP A 67 4.45 8.95 13.85
CA ASP A 67 5.54 7.97 14.00
C ASP A 67 5.41 6.74 13.06
N GLY A 68 4.28 6.59 12.37
CA GLY A 68 3.98 5.44 11.49
C GLY A 68 3.12 4.37 12.14
N SER A 69 2.82 4.46 13.45
CA SER A 69 1.92 3.53 14.13
C SER A 69 0.47 3.83 13.82
N GLN A 70 -0.30 2.80 13.46
CA GLN A 70 -1.72 2.98 13.14
C GLN A 70 -2.55 3.41 14.36
N GLY A 71 -2.13 3.00 15.56
CA GLY A 71 -2.81 3.37 16.80
C GLY A 71 -2.77 4.87 17.09
N THR A 72 -1.77 5.59 16.59
CA THR A 72 -1.57 7.04 16.81
C THR A 72 -1.98 7.90 15.61
N LEU A 73 -2.35 7.31 14.47
CA LEU A 73 -2.62 8.03 13.22
C LEU A 73 -3.77 9.03 13.35
N GLU A 74 -4.92 8.60 13.89
CA GLU A 74 -6.10 9.47 14.00
C GLU A 74 -5.84 10.66 14.92
N ASP A 75 -5.20 10.44 16.06
CA ASP A 75 -4.86 11.50 17.01
C ASP A 75 -3.81 12.46 16.43
N SER A 76 -2.82 11.94 15.72
CA SER A 76 -1.82 12.74 15.01
C SER A 76 -2.46 13.60 13.93
N LEU A 77 -3.38 13.03 13.15
CA LEU A 77 -4.12 13.74 12.12
C LEU A 77 -5.00 14.84 12.73
N ARG A 78 -5.76 14.53 13.78
CA ARG A 78 -6.61 15.50 14.50
C ARG A 78 -5.79 16.68 15.00
N ALA A 79 -4.64 16.41 15.63
CA ALA A 79 -3.76 17.47 16.11
C ALA A 79 -3.14 18.32 14.97
N CYS A 80 -2.98 17.76 13.76
CA CYS A 80 -2.55 18.54 12.59
C CYS A 80 -3.67 19.41 12.01
N LEU A 81 -4.93 19.02 12.23
CA LEU A 81 -6.12 19.77 11.79
C LEU A 81 -6.51 20.89 12.75
N ASP A 82 -6.02 20.88 13.99
CA ASP A 82 -6.25 21.96 14.96
C ASP A 82 -5.75 23.28 14.38
N GLY A 83 -6.66 24.27 14.33
CA GLY A 83 -6.39 25.59 13.74
C GLY A 83 -6.63 25.69 12.24
N VAL A 84 -6.97 24.59 11.56
CA VAL A 84 -7.50 24.67 10.18
C VAL A 84 -8.94 25.20 10.26
N ARG A 85 -9.13 26.44 9.80
CA ARG A 85 -10.47 27.09 9.72
C ARG A 85 -11.29 26.53 8.55
N ALA A 86 -11.56 25.24 8.52
CA ALA A 86 -12.60 24.72 7.67
C ALA A 86 -13.88 24.68 8.50
N VAL A 87 -14.84 25.51 8.14
CA VAL A 87 -16.19 25.42 8.70
C VAL A 87 -16.79 24.13 8.15
N PRO A 88 -17.15 23.13 9.00
CA PRO A 88 -17.82 21.94 8.54
C PRO A 88 -19.05 22.35 7.73
N PRO A 89 -19.37 21.69 6.62
CA PRO A 89 -20.59 21.98 5.87
C PRO A 89 -21.80 21.73 6.77
N GLU A 90 -22.75 22.61 6.77
CA GLU A 90 -24.03 22.45 7.49
C GLU A 90 -24.82 21.24 6.96
N GLU A 91 -24.56 20.86 5.70
CA GLU A 91 -25.12 19.66 5.06
C GLU A 91 -24.05 18.62 4.74
N PRO A 92 -24.39 17.33 4.77
CA PRO A 92 -23.46 16.28 4.36
C PRO A 92 -22.97 16.51 2.92
N LEU A 93 -21.67 16.61 2.72
CA LEU A 93 -21.07 16.66 1.39
C LEU A 93 -21.32 15.33 0.68
N THR A 94 -22.32 15.29 -0.18
CA THR A 94 -22.50 14.18 -1.11
C THR A 94 -21.49 14.34 -2.23
N VAL A 95 -20.45 13.52 -2.21
CA VAL A 95 -19.45 13.49 -3.29
C VAL A 95 -19.95 12.53 -4.37
N PRO A 96 -20.26 13.01 -5.57
CA PRO A 96 -20.63 12.13 -6.67
C PRO A 96 -19.50 11.15 -6.98
N SER A 97 -19.84 9.87 -7.14
CA SER A 97 -18.92 8.88 -7.68
C SER A 97 -18.61 9.25 -9.14
N GLY A 98 -17.35 9.57 -9.43
CA GLY A 98 -16.92 9.93 -10.78
C GLY A 98 -17.02 11.42 -11.06
N VAL A 99 -16.05 12.18 -10.57
CA VAL A 99 -15.83 13.53 -11.08
C VAL A 99 -15.13 13.39 -12.42
N GLY A 100 -15.79 13.83 -13.47
CA GLY A 100 -15.16 13.90 -14.78
C GLY A 100 -13.86 14.69 -14.73
N SER A 101 -12.93 14.36 -15.60
CA SER A 101 -11.62 14.99 -15.81
C SER A 101 -11.69 16.48 -16.24
N GLY A 102 -12.67 17.22 -15.72
CA GLY A 102 -12.83 18.63 -16.04
C GLY A 102 -11.81 19.50 -15.31
N HIS A 103 -11.29 20.52 -15.98
CA HIS A 103 -10.38 21.52 -15.40
C HIS A 103 -11.01 22.40 -14.31
N ARG A 104 -12.23 22.12 -13.90
CA ARG A 104 -12.96 22.86 -12.86
C ARG A 104 -14.00 21.99 -12.18
N PRO A 105 -14.34 22.26 -10.91
CA PRO A 105 -15.40 21.53 -10.21
C PRO A 105 -16.76 21.80 -10.84
N ALA A 106 -17.64 20.81 -10.81
CA ALA A 106 -19.04 20.97 -11.16
C ALA A 106 -19.69 22.10 -10.33
N THR A 107 -20.70 22.76 -10.87
CA THR A 107 -21.26 23.96 -10.25
C THR A 107 -21.71 23.76 -8.80
N GLY A 108 -22.35 22.61 -8.49
CA GLY A 108 -22.79 22.29 -7.13
C GLY A 108 -21.65 22.02 -6.14
N LEU A 109 -20.44 21.70 -6.63
CA LEU A 109 -19.26 21.40 -5.78
C LEU A 109 -18.38 22.64 -5.53
N ARG A 110 -18.62 23.73 -6.24
CA ARG A 110 -17.80 24.96 -6.13
C ARG A 110 -17.74 25.55 -4.73
N PRO A 111 -18.84 25.62 -3.96
CA PRO A 111 -18.81 26.16 -2.59
C PRO A 111 -17.92 25.30 -1.67
N ALA A 112 -18.01 23.98 -1.76
CA ALA A 112 -17.17 23.07 -0.99
C ALA A 112 -15.70 23.17 -1.41
N TRP A 113 -15.43 23.22 -2.71
CA TRP A 113 -14.09 23.44 -3.22
C TRP A 113 -13.51 24.80 -2.77
N ALA A 114 -14.27 25.87 -2.87
CA ALA A 114 -13.82 27.21 -2.47
C ALA A 114 -13.45 27.31 -0.97
N ARG A 115 -14.04 26.44 -0.14
CA ARG A 115 -13.70 26.31 1.29
C ARG A 115 -12.54 25.34 1.56
N GLY A 116 -11.94 24.71 0.53
CA GLY A 116 -10.92 23.69 0.69
C GLY A 116 -11.43 22.35 1.23
N LEU A 117 -12.75 22.14 1.29
CA LEU A 117 -13.35 20.91 1.82
C LEU A 117 -13.38 19.76 0.81
N LEU A 118 -13.24 20.08 -0.47
CA LEU A 118 -13.27 19.14 -1.57
C LEU A 118 -12.24 19.54 -2.63
N GLN A 119 -11.54 18.56 -3.19
CA GLN A 119 -10.58 18.75 -4.27
C GLN A 119 -10.62 17.56 -5.22
N ALA A 120 -10.21 17.73 -6.47
CA ALA A 120 -9.85 16.62 -7.34
C ALA A 120 -8.38 16.25 -7.09
N TRP A 121 -8.13 14.97 -6.94
CA TRP A 121 -6.81 14.44 -6.72
C TRP A 121 -6.73 13.03 -7.30
N ASP A 122 -5.69 12.78 -8.08
CA ASP A 122 -5.46 11.46 -8.71
C ASP A 122 -6.70 10.99 -9.52
N GLY A 123 -7.33 11.91 -10.25
CA GLY A 123 -8.53 11.65 -11.06
C GLY A 123 -9.83 11.41 -10.28
N ARG A 124 -9.85 11.65 -8.98
CA ARG A 124 -11.01 11.41 -8.10
C ARG A 124 -11.30 12.61 -7.23
N SER A 125 -12.57 12.74 -6.81
CA SER A 125 -12.93 13.71 -5.77
C SER A 125 -12.42 13.24 -4.41
N ARG A 126 -11.76 14.15 -3.69
CA ARG A 126 -11.25 13.92 -2.34
C ARG A 126 -11.87 14.91 -1.37
N VAL A 127 -12.47 14.39 -0.32
CA VAL A 127 -12.97 15.19 0.79
C VAL A 127 -11.85 15.42 1.77
N HIS A 128 -11.62 16.66 2.15
CA HIS A 128 -10.57 17.05 3.08
C HIS A 128 -10.75 16.35 4.46
N PRO A 129 -9.69 15.90 5.12
CA PRO A 129 -9.76 15.21 6.42
C PRO A 129 -10.53 15.98 7.50
N VAL A 130 -10.52 17.29 7.49
CA VAL A 130 -11.28 18.11 8.45
C VAL A 130 -12.79 17.81 8.47
N VAL A 131 -13.34 17.28 7.38
CA VAL A 131 -14.77 16.97 7.24
C VAL A 131 -15.16 15.65 7.90
N TRP A 132 -14.22 14.69 7.97
CA TRP A 132 -14.51 13.33 8.43
C TRP A 132 -13.68 12.89 9.64
N CYS A 133 -12.55 13.54 9.92
CA CYS A 133 -11.71 13.19 11.05
C CYS A 133 -12.43 13.51 12.37
N GLY A 134 -12.56 12.50 13.24
CA GLY A 134 -13.29 12.62 14.50
C GLY A 134 -14.80 12.35 14.41
N ASP A 135 -15.34 12.15 13.22
CA ASP A 135 -16.73 11.70 13.03
C ASP A 135 -16.80 10.16 13.16
N ARG A 136 -17.41 9.68 14.25
CA ARG A 136 -17.56 8.25 14.51
C ARG A 136 -18.31 7.51 13.40
N SER A 137 -19.24 8.17 12.72
CA SER A 137 -19.99 7.56 11.60
C SER A 137 -19.12 7.30 10.38
N ARG A 138 -17.94 7.93 10.32
CA ARG A 138 -16.96 7.83 9.23
C ARG A 138 -15.64 7.20 9.65
N SER A 139 -15.61 6.50 10.78
CA SER A 139 -14.39 5.84 11.32
C SER A 139 -13.75 4.87 10.33
N ASP A 140 -14.53 4.25 9.44
CA ASP A 140 -14.03 3.34 8.42
C ASP A 140 -13.34 4.05 7.25
N HIS A 141 -13.54 5.37 7.08
CA HIS A 141 -12.92 6.12 6.00
C HIS A 141 -11.38 6.13 6.11
N LEU A 142 -10.87 6.37 7.32
CA LEU A 142 -9.42 6.33 7.58
C LEU A 142 -8.85 4.93 7.30
N LYS A 143 -9.54 3.86 7.73
CA LYS A 143 -9.12 2.48 7.46
C LYS A 143 -9.04 2.18 5.96
N ILE A 144 -10.01 2.68 5.17
CA ILE A 144 -10.01 2.53 3.72
C ILE A 144 -8.78 3.19 3.11
N LEU A 145 -8.44 4.41 3.53
CA LEU A 145 -7.26 5.13 3.03
C LEU A 145 -5.96 4.42 3.40
N VAL A 146 -5.84 3.95 4.64
CA VAL A 146 -4.68 3.17 5.09
C VAL A 146 -4.54 1.88 4.30
N SER A 147 -5.63 1.15 4.10
CA SER A 147 -5.63 -0.08 3.30
C SER A 147 -5.19 0.16 1.86
N GLN A 148 -5.66 1.24 1.23
CA GLN A 148 -5.27 1.62 -0.13
C GLN A 148 -3.78 1.96 -0.22
N ALA A 149 -3.26 2.71 0.75
CA ALA A 149 -1.85 3.05 0.85
C ALA A 149 -0.97 1.81 1.03
N GLN A 150 -1.32 0.94 1.98
CA GLN A 150 -0.62 -0.31 2.21
C GLN A 150 -0.64 -1.22 0.99
N ALA A 151 -1.78 -1.38 0.34
CA ALA A 151 -1.90 -2.20 -0.87
C ALA A 151 -1.01 -1.68 -2.00
N ARG A 152 -0.96 -0.37 -2.21
CA ARG A 152 -0.14 0.25 -3.26
C ARG A 152 1.36 0.00 -3.07
N VAL A 153 1.83 0.05 -1.84
CA VAL A 153 3.25 -0.19 -1.53
C VAL A 153 3.56 -1.68 -1.46
N LEU A 154 2.75 -2.46 -0.74
CA LEU A 154 3.12 -3.83 -0.39
C LEU A 154 2.83 -4.86 -1.48
N LEU A 155 1.77 -4.66 -2.31
CA LEU A 155 1.47 -5.64 -3.35
C LEU A 155 2.61 -5.81 -4.37
N PRO A 156 3.32 -4.77 -4.83
CA PRO A 156 4.52 -4.94 -5.66
C PRO A 156 5.63 -5.75 -4.97
N TRP A 157 5.89 -5.51 -3.69
CA TRP A 157 6.88 -6.29 -2.92
C TRP A 157 6.47 -7.75 -2.75
N ILE A 158 5.18 -8.00 -2.48
CA ILE A 158 4.62 -9.36 -2.39
C ILE A 158 4.75 -10.07 -3.73
N GLU A 159 4.48 -9.39 -4.83
CA GLU A 159 4.58 -9.96 -6.17
C GLU A 159 6.03 -10.28 -6.56
N GLU A 160 6.98 -9.41 -6.26
CA GLU A 160 8.40 -9.68 -6.47
C GLU A 160 8.87 -10.88 -5.65
N ALA A 161 8.53 -10.92 -4.37
CA ALA A 161 8.85 -12.05 -3.49
C ALA A 161 8.21 -13.35 -4.00
N ARG A 162 6.96 -13.31 -4.48
CA ARG A 162 6.27 -14.45 -5.10
C ARG A 162 7.04 -14.98 -6.31
N GLN A 163 7.48 -14.09 -7.21
CA GLN A 163 8.21 -14.51 -8.42
C GLN A 163 9.54 -15.16 -8.06
N ARG A 164 10.30 -14.57 -7.14
CA ARG A 164 11.56 -15.15 -6.65
C ARG A 164 11.32 -16.51 -5.95
N MET A 165 10.27 -16.61 -5.15
CA MET A 165 9.85 -17.85 -4.48
C MET A 165 9.47 -18.94 -5.48
N ALA A 166 8.74 -18.61 -6.54
CA ALA A 166 8.38 -19.57 -7.59
C ALA A 166 9.61 -20.12 -8.32
N LEU A 167 10.65 -19.30 -8.55
CA LEU A 167 11.92 -19.75 -9.11
C LEU A 167 12.63 -20.75 -8.18
N ARG A 168 12.71 -20.44 -6.89
CA ARG A 168 13.34 -21.33 -5.88
C ARG A 168 12.53 -22.63 -5.72
N ALA A 169 11.23 -22.57 -5.82
CA ALA A 169 10.35 -23.71 -5.74
C ALA A 169 10.58 -24.74 -6.86
N LEU A 170 11.05 -24.30 -8.03
CA LEU A 170 11.40 -25.23 -9.12
C LEU A 170 12.54 -26.18 -8.74
N SER A 171 13.55 -25.71 -8.03
CA SER A 171 14.67 -26.55 -7.55
C SER A 171 14.29 -27.42 -6.34
N ALA A 172 13.23 -27.07 -5.63
CA ALA A 172 12.71 -27.78 -4.46
C ALA A 172 11.52 -28.71 -4.80
N ALA A 173 11.18 -28.85 -6.07
CA ALA A 173 10.06 -29.66 -6.52
C ALA A 173 10.35 -31.16 -6.35
N THR A 174 9.39 -31.89 -5.75
CA THR A 174 9.41 -33.34 -5.61
C THR A 174 8.66 -34.07 -6.72
N ARG A 175 8.01 -33.31 -7.61
CA ARG A 175 7.23 -33.77 -8.75
C ARG A 175 7.63 -33.05 -10.05
N PRO A 176 7.36 -33.63 -11.20
CA PRO A 176 7.52 -32.92 -12.48
C PRO A 176 6.77 -31.60 -12.51
N VAL A 177 7.38 -30.56 -13.08
CA VAL A 177 6.80 -29.20 -13.15
C VAL A 177 5.44 -29.20 -13.86
N THR A 178 5.25 -30.05 -14.86
CA THR A 178 3.97 -30.20 -15.56
C THR A 178 2.85 -30.69 -14.65
N GLU A 179 3.13 -31.64 -13.74
CA GLU A 179 2.14 -32.08 -12.74
C GLU A 179 1.82 -30.97 -11.74
N LEU A 180 2.82 -30.20 -11.33
CA LEU A 180 2.60 -29.04 -10.43
C LEU A 180 1.73 -27.98 -11.10
N ILE A 181 1.91 -27.74 -12.38
CA ILE A 181 1.04 -26.83 -13.14
C ILE A 181 -0.39 -27.34 -13.18
N ASP A 182 -0.60 -28.60 -13.51
CA ASP A 182 -1.92 -29.21 -13.58
C ASP A 182 -2.67 -29.14 -12.22
N LEU A 183 -1.92 -29.23 -11.11
CA LEU A 183 -2.49 -29.24 -9.75
C LEU A 183 -2.70 -27.84 -9.17
N TYR A 184 -1.86 -26.87 -9.55
CA TYR A 184 -1.75 -25.61 -8.80
C TYR A 184 -1.87 -24.34 -9.62
N VAL A 185 -1.73 -24.39 -10.94
CA VAL A 185 -1.90 -23.21 -11.80
C VAL A 185 -3.32 -23.20 -12.33
N GLU A 186 -4.07 -22.18 -11.96
CA GLU A 186 -5.44 -22.02 -12.46
C GLU A 186 -5.42 -21.64 -13.95
N ARG A 187 -6.09 -22.44 -14.79
CA ARG A 187 -6.22 -22.22 -16.25
C ARG A 187 -4.88 -22.04 -16.97
N PRO A 188 -3.99 -23.04 -16.96
CA PRO A 188 -2.74 -22.95 -17.68
C PRO A 188 -3.01 -22.74 -19.18
N PRO A 189 -2.16 -21.93 -19.87
CA PRO A 189 -2.36 -21.65 -21.30
C PRO A 189 -2.22 -22.92 -22.15
N ALA A 190 -2.92 -22.98 -23.29
CA ALA A 190 -2.81 -24.11 -24.21
C ALA A 190 -1.34 -24.32 -24.64
N GLY A 191 -0.91 -25.57 -24.70
CA GLY A 191 0.47 -25.92 -25.07
C GLY A 191 1.54 -25.56 -24.03
N TYR A 192 1.18 -25.28 -22.80
CA TYR A 192 2.08 -24.85 -21.73
C TYR A 192 3.27 -25.82 -21.48
N ARG A 193 3.13 -27.10 -21.83
CA ARG A 193 4.15 -28.14 -21.58
C ARG A 193 5.52 -27.82 -22.18
N THR A 194 5.55 -27.12 -23.32
CA THR A 194 6.81 -26.67 -23.95
C THR A 194 7.47 -25.50 -23.22
N ARG A 195 6.71 -24.78 -22.36
CA ARG A 195 7.16 -23.64 -21.56
C ARG A 195 6.76 -23.80 -20.09
N ALA A 196 6.82 -25.05 -19.59
CA ALA A 196 6.32 -25.38 -18.26
C ALA A 196 6.96 -24.54 -17.14
N GLN A 197 8.27 -24.29 -17.18
CA GLN A 197 8.93 -23.47 -16.17
C GLN A 197 8.45 -22.00 -16.19
N GLU A 198 8.20 -21.41 -17.36
CA GLU A 198 7.68 -20.05 -17.48
C GLU A 198 6.26 -19.96 -16.91
N VAL A 199 5.42 -20.95 -17.21
CA VAL A 199 4.04 -21.02 -16.72
C VAL A 199 4.04 -21.25 -15.20
N PHE A 200 4.91 -22.08 -14.66
CA PHE A 200 5.02 -22.28 -13.21
C PHE A 200 5.38 -20.98 -12.47
N ARG A 201 6.15 -20.08 -13.09
CA ARG A 201 6.49 -18.78 -12.50
C ARG A 201 5.28 -17.88 -12.26
N THR A 202 4.14 -18.16 -12.92
CA THR A 202 2.91 -17.41 -12.71
C THR A 202 2.06 -17.93 -11.54
N ILE A 203 2.51 -19.00 -10.87
CA ILE A 203 1.78 -19.59 -9.74
C ILE A 203 1.57 -18.56 -8.61
N GLU A 204 0.38 -18.54 -8.07
CA GLU A 204 -0.01 -17.63 -6.99
C GLU A 204 0.53 -18.09 -5.62
N VAL A 205 0.66 -17.16 -4.67
CA VAL A 205 1.19 -17.46 -3.32
C VAL A 205 0.37 -18.53 -2.57
N GLY A 206 -0.96 -18.52 -2.70
CA GLY A 206 -1.83 -19.51 -2.06
C GLY A 206 -1.61 -20.95 -2.56
N PRO A 207 -1.65 -21.20 -3.89
CA PRO A 207 -1.26 -22.46 -4.50
C PRO A 207 0.18 -22.91 -4.17
N LEU A 208 1.17 -22.02 -4.14
CA LEU A 208 2.54 -22.34 -3.70
C LEU A 208 2.54 -22.88 -2.27
N LEU A 209 1.87 -22.21 -1.34
CA LEU A 209 1.78 -22.67 0.05
C LEU A 209 1.07 -24.02 0.15
N ARG A 210 0.02 -24.24 -0.63
CA ARG A 210 -0.68 -25.53 -0.68
C ARG A 210 0.23 -26.63 -1.17
N ALA A 211 1.02 -26.40 -2.21
CA ALA A 211 2.00 -27.37 -2.73
C ALA A 211 3.06 -27.72 -1.69
N CYS A 212 3.55 -26.77 -0.91
CA CYS A 212 4.45 -27.02 0.22
C CYS A 212 3.79 -27.88 1.30
N ARG A 213 2.56 -27.57 1.69
CA ARG A 213 1.83 -28.33 2.73
C ARG A 213 1.51 -29.76 2.31
N GLN A 214 1.38 -30.02 1.02
CA GLN A 214 1.15 -31.35 0.46
C GLN A 214 2.47 -32.12 0.18
N GLY A 215 3.63 -31.51 0.49
CA GLY A 215 4.93 -32.14 0.28
C GLY A 215 5.39 -32.21 -1.19
N HIS A 216 4.71 -31.47 -2.08
CA HIS A 216 5.08 -31.39 -3.49
C HIS A 216 6.20 -30.38 -3.78
N LEU A 217 6.45 -29.48 -2.82
CA LEU A 217 7.58 -28.55 -2.81
C LEU A 217 8.28 -28.64 -1.45
N ASN A 218 9.57 -28.89 -1.45
CA ASN A 218 10.36 -29.00 -0.22
C ASN A 218 11.19 -27.72 0.01
N LEU A 219 10.50 -26.60 0.23
CA LEU A 219 11.14 -25.34 0.54
C LEU A 219 11.74 -25.32 1.95
N PRO A 220 12.84 -24.56 2.19
CA PRO A 220 13.35 -24.27 3.52
C PRO A 220 12.27 -23.72 4.47
N VAL A 221 12.46 -23.89 5.77
CA VAL A 221 11.49 -23.46 6.79
C VAL A 221 11.26 -21.94 6.73
N GLU A 222 12.32 -21.17 6.52
CA GLU A 222 12.30 -19.73 6.42
C GLU A 222 11.49 -19.27 5.19
N ASP A 223 11.66 -19.94 4.05
CA ASP A 223 10.91 -19.61 2.84
C ASP A 223 9.43 -20.00 2.96
N ARG A 224 9.11 -21.09 3.66
CA ARG A 224 7.71 -21.45 3.97
C ARG A 224 7.05 -20.44 4.90
N ARG A 225 7.79 -19.96 5.91
CA ARG A 225 7.30 -18.94 6.84
C ARG A 225 7.02 -17.61 6.11
N LEU A 226 7.94 -17.16 5.25
CA LEU A 226 7.67 -16.00 4.39
C LEU A 226 6.41 -16.23 3.54
N LEU A 227 6.29 -17.40 2.90
CA LEU A 227 5.14 -17.69 2.04
C LEU A 227 3.81 -17.62 2.81
N GLU A 228 3.77 -18.04 4.06
CA GLU A 228 2.59 -17.89 4.94
C GLU A 228 2.26 -16.40 5.19
N GLN A 229 3.28 -15.57 5.44
CA GLN A 229 3.08 -14.12 5.61
C GLN A 229 2.59 -13.45 4.32
N LEU A 230 3.14 -13.84 3.15
CA LEU A 230 2.69 -13.32 1.85
C LEU A 230 1.22 -13.66 1.59
N VAL A 231 0.80 -14.90 1.86
CA VAL A 231 -0.62 -15.33 1.72
C VAL A 231 -1.53 -14.52 2.63
N GLN A 232 -1.14 -14.39 3.91
CA GLN A 232 -1.93 -13.62 4.87
C GLN A 232 -2.06 -12.15 4.47
N ALA A 233 -0.95 -11.51 4.14
CA ALA A 233 -0.92 -10.10 3.77
C ALA A 233 -1.73 -9.84 2.48
N ARG A 234 -1.54 -10.67 1.45
CA ARG A 234 -2.30 -10.55 0.20
C ARG A 234 -3.79 -10.69 0.42
N ASN A 235 -4.21 -11.65 1.23
CA ASN A 235 -5.62 -11.86 1.54
C ASN A 235 -6.22 -10.63 2.24
N VAL A 236 -5.57 -10.11 3.29
CA VAL A 236 -6.03 -8.92 4.00
C VAL A 236 -6.16 -7.74 3.03
N LEU A 237 -5.13 -7.45 2.24
CA LEU A 237 -5.11 -6.31 1.32
C LEU A 237 -6.12 -6.47 0.17
N SER A 238 -6.32 -7.69 -0.36
CA SER A 238 -7.31 -7.97 -1.41
C SER A 238 -8.75 -7.75 -0.94
N HIS A 239 -9.01 -7.96 0.33
CA HIS A 239 -10.30 -7.68 0.97
C HIS A 239 -10.40 -6.27 1.57
N ARG A 240 -9.51 -5.37 1.18
CA ARG A 240 -9.45 -3.98 1.68
C ARG A 240 -9.30 -3.90 3.21
N GLY A 241 -8.71 -4.91 3.82
CA GLY A 241 -8.33 -4.91 5.21
C GLY A 241 -7.05 -4.10 5.44
N VAL A 242 -6.76 -3.84 6.71
CA VAL A 242 -5.56 -3.14 7.15
C VAL A 242 -4.62 -4.14 7.80
N LEU A 243 -3.34 -4.11 7.40
CA LEU A 243 -2.28 -4.80 8.13
C LEU A 243 -1.89 -3.93 9.33
N TYR A 244 -2.26 -4.35 10.53
CA TYR A 244 -1.90 -3.65 11.77
C TYR A 244 -0.40 -3.78 12.07
N ASP A 245 0.13 -2.87 12.88
CA ASP A 245 1.56 -2.67 13.13
C ASP A 245 2.34 -3.98 13.30
N ARG A 246 1.87 -4.87 14.17
CA ARG A 246 2.54 -6.16 14.40
C ARG A 246 2.65 -7.02 13.14
N THR A 247 1.56 -7.14 12.38
CA THR A 247 1.52 -7.96 11.15
C THR A 247 2.34 -7.31 10.05
N LEU A 248 2.28 -5.99 9.93
CA LEU A 248 3.08 -5.22 8.99
C LEU A 248 4.57 -5.37 9.26
N HIS A 249 4.99 -5.24 10.53
CA HIS A 249 6.39 -5.39 10.92
C HIS A 249 6.91 -6.80 10.64
N ILE A 250 6.15 -7.84 11.00
CA ILE A 250 6.52 -9.24 10.71
C ILE A 250 6.72 -9.45 9.19
N LEU A 251 5.78 -8.96 8.36
CA LEU A 251 5.91 -9.07 6.91
C LEU A 251 7.18 -8.38 6.40
N CYS A 252 7.45 -7.15 6.86
CA CYS A 252 8.63 -6.39 6.45
C CYS A 252 9.93 -7.06 6.90
N ASP A 253 9.96 -7.65 8.09
CA ASP A 253 11.10 -8.41 8.60
C ASP A 253 11.37 -9.65 7.74
N GLU A 254 10.33 -10.42 7.42
CA GLU A 254 10.46 -11.63 6.59
C GLU A 254 10.90 -11.31 5.15
N LEU A 255 10.36 -10.24 4.56
CA LEU A 255 10.77 -9.76 3.24
C LEU A 255 12.25 -9.34 3.23
N ALA A 256 12.68 -8.57 4.24
CA ALA A 256 14.06 -8.10 4.34
C ALA A 256 15.05 -9.26 4.54
N GLN A 257 14.73 -10.21 5.42
CA GLN A 257 15.53 -11.40 5.66
C GLN A 257 15.63 -12.28 4.41
N ALA A 258 14.52 -12.44 3.69
CA ALA A 258 14.52 -13.22 2.45
C ALA A 258 15.39 -12.55 1.38
N ASP A 259 15.31 -11.23 1.23
CA ASP A 259 16.14 -10.50 0.28
C ASP A 259 17.64 -10.71 0.56
N GLN A 260 18.04 -10.65 1.83
CA GLN A 260 19.42 -10.92 2.23
C GLN A 260 19.86 -12.37 1.91
N ARG A 261 19.03 -13.37 2.26
CA ARG A 261 19.33 -14.79 1.96
C ARG A 261 19.45 -15.04 0.46
N TRP A 262 18.50 -14.52 -0.32
CA TRP A 262 18.44 -14.78 -1.76
C TRP A 262 19.50 -14.01 -2.57
N THR A 263 20.04 -12.92 -2.03
CA THR A 263 21.14 -12.16 -2.67
C THR A 263 22.49 -12.84 -2.41
N GLY A 264 22.65 -13.54 -1.27
CA GLY A 264 23.86 -14.29 -0.95
C GLY A 264 24.02 -15.60 -1.70
N ASP A 265 22.95 -16.11 -2.31
CA ASP A 265 22.94 -17.39 -3.07
C ASP A 265 23.28 -17.19 -4.58
N MET A 266 23.53 -15.96 -5.05
CA MET A 266 23.98 -15.64 -6.42
C MET A 266 25.49 -15.51 -6.50
#